data_57f728c57c969555d30c8e452742b2fb
#
_entry.id   57f728c57c969555d30c8e452742b2fb
#
_cell.length_a   1.000
_cell.length_b   1.000
_cell.length_c   1.000
_cell.angle_alpha   90.00
_cell.angle_beta   90.00
_cell.angle_gamma   90.00
#
_symmetry.space_group_name_H-M   'P 1'
#
loop_
_entity.id
_entity.type
_entity.pdbx_description
1 polymer ?
#
loop_
_entity_poly.entity_id
_entity_poly.type
_entity_poly.pdbx_seq_one_letter_code
_entity_poly.pdbx_strand_id
1 'polypeptide(L)'
;MDLFCKIDKVEIKTNPENQKFDIFYKDKYKPKKKEDFLINLNIINKLDSIIENGVSNFFISGQNDVGKYTLAKYFIEKYFENPCIIRKYTFVNNNKELIYYKSIYHYELHIDLHNCNIINLVQSFLQYIVRPNNSGSNKNVILIKNVHLLKPEILNLFKIYLDKYYNNIFIFIGKKF
;
A
#
# COMPACT_ATOMS: atom_id res chain seq x y z
N MET A 1 17.73 9.58 26.61
CA MET A 1 17.60 10.86 25.87
C MET A 1 16.55 10.63 24.80
N ASP A 2 15.30 10.87 25.17
CA ASP A 2 14.13 10.52 24.36
C ASP A 2 13.90 11.58 23.27
N LEU A 3 14.26 11.23 22.03
CA LEU A 3 13.89 11.98 20.85
C LEU A 3 12.42 11.66 20.48
N PHE A 4 11.49 12.06 21.35
CA PHE A 4 10.09 12.15 20.98
C PHE A 4 9.90 13.36 20.06
N CYS A 5 9.96 13.10 18.76
CA CYS A 5 9.52 14.06 17.77
C CYS A 5 8.03 14.34 18.03
N LYS A 6 7.68 15.54 18.48
CA LYS A 6 6.30 16.01 18.62
C LYS A 6 5.62 15.91 17.27
N ILE A 7 4.62 15.08 17.17
CA ILE A 7 3.75 15.01 15.99
C ILE A 7 2.74 16.13 16.15
N ASP A 8 3.04 17.28 15.57
CA ASP A 8 2.11 18.38 15.48
C ASP A 8 0.97 17.98 14.55
N LYS A 9 -0.23 18.15 15.05
CA LYS A 9 -1.57 17.99 14.45
C LYS A 9 -1.63 17.32 13.07
N VAL A 10 -2.10 16.06 13.07
CA VAL A 10 -2.55 15.37 11.85
C VAL A 10 -3.94 15.89 11.49
N GLU A 11 -4.03 16.79 10.53
CA GLU A 11 -5.32 17.16 9.94
C GLU A 11 -5.74 16.11 8.90
N ILE A 12 -6.75 15.34 9.24
CA ILE A 12 -7.37 14.39 8.32
C ILE A 12 -8.50 15.13 7.60
N LYS A 13 -8.22 15.61 6.38
CA LYS A 13 -9.27 16.14 5.51
C LYS A 13 -9.96 14.99 4.79
N THR A 14 -11.16 14.64 5.20
CA THR A 14 -12.05 13.75 4.46
C THR A 14 -12.79 14.57 3.41
N ASN A 15 -12.58 14.31 2.14
CA ASN A 15 -13.39 14.88 1.07
C ASN A 15 -14.59 13.95 0.82
N PRO A 16 -15.83 14.34 1.18
CA PRO A 16 -17.02 13.58 0.85
C PRO A 16 -17.51 13.97 -0.54
N GLU A 17 -16.79 13.58 -1.59
CA GLU A 17 -17.35 13.64 -2.92
C GLU A 17 -18.03 12.31 -3.25
N ASN A 18 -19.33 12.23 -2.91
CA ASN A 18 -20.28 11.31 -3.52
C ASN A 18 -20.59 11.77 -4.94
N GLN A 19 -19.61 11.69 -5.85
CA GLN A 19 -19.87 11.77 -7.27
C GLN A 19 -20.32 10.38 -7.72
N LYS A 20 -21.55 10.28 -8.23
CA LYS A 20 -21.98 9.18 -9.09
C LYS A 20 -21.11 9.23 -10.36
N PHE A 21 -19.95 8.59 -10.30
CA PHE A 21 -19.15 8.38 -11.51
C PHE A 21 -19.84 7.30 -12.33
N ASP A 22 -20.01 7.58 -13.62
CA ASP A 22 -20.23 6.52 -14.62
C ASP A 22 -19.15 5.47 -14.42
N ILE A 23 -19.55 4.27 -14.01
CA ILE A 23 -18.62 3.18 -13.73
C ILE A 23 -17.98 2.80 -15.05
N PHE A 24 -16.72 3.17 -15.24
CA PHE A 24 -16.00 2.77 -16.44
C PHE A 24 -16.01 1.23 -16.56
N TYR A 25 -16.11 0.71 -17.77
CA TYR A 25 -16.11 -0.73 -18.03
C TYR A 25 -14.95 -1.47 -17.34
N LYS A 26 -13.75 -0.85 -17.30
CA LYS A 26 -12.57 -1.38 -16.60
C LYS A 26 -12.80 -1.61 -15.10
N ASP A 27 -13.64 -0.81 -14.44
CA ASP A 27 -13.93 -0.94 -13.02
C ASP A 27 -15.09 -1.91 -12.78
N LYS A 28 -16.06 -1.96 -13.72
CA LYS A 28 -17.18 -2.89 -13.69
C LYS A 28 -16.74 -4.35 -13.85
N TYR A 29 -15.80 -4.61 -14.78
CA TYR A 29 -15.32 -5.97 -15.10
C TYR A 29 -13.99 -6.31 -14.44
N LYS A 30 -13.57 -5.54 -13.43
CA LYS A 30 -12.35 -5.85 -12.67
C LYS A 30 -12.49 -7.16 -11.91
N PRO A 31 -11.56 -8.11 -12.09
CA PRO A 31 -11.59 -9.39 -11.38
C PRO A 31 -11.60 -9.20 -9.87
N LYS A 32 -12.48 -9.89 -9.18
CA LYS A 32 -12.60 -9.89 -7.72
C LYS A 32 -12.33 -11.25 -7.10
N LYS A 33 -12.77 -12.32 -7.79
CA LYS A 33 -12.56 -13.70 -7.38
C LYS A 33 -11.55 -14.38 -8.27
N LYS A 34 -11.03 -15.52 -7.85
CA LYS A 34 -10.05 -16.30 -8.61
C LYS A 34 -10.56 -16.68 -10.00
N GLU A 35 -11.83 -17.03 -10.09
CA GLU A 35 -12.51 -17.46 -11.32
C GLU A 35 -12.65 -16.33 -12.35
N ASP A 36 -12.62 -15.07 -11.91
CA ASP A 36 -12.74 -13.90 -12.78
C ASP A 36 -11.45 -13.64 -13.58
N PHE A 37 -10.32 -14.23 -13.15
CA PHE A 37 -9.04 -14.02 -13.79
C PHE A 37 -8.85 -14.95 -14.98
N LEU A 38 -8.80 -14.39 -16.18
CA LEU A 38 -8.56 -15.13 -17.42
C LEU A 38 -7.05 -15.37 -17.68
N ILE A 39 -6.21 -14.53 -17.09
CA ILE A 39 -4.74 -14.54 -17.25
C ILE A 39 -4.08 -14.53 -15.88
N ASN A 40 -2.79 -14.85 -15.84
CA ASN A 40 -1.97 -14.83 -14.61
C ASN A 40 -2.38 -15.85 -13.53
N LEU A 41 -3.05 -16.94 -13.88
CA LEU A 41 -3.50 -17.97 -12.95
C LEU A 41 -2.34 -18.57 -12.13
N ASN A 42 -1.16 -18.71 -12.74
CA ASN A 42 0.03 -19.18 -12.03
C ASN A 42 0.46 -18.22 -10.91
N ILE A 43 0.28 -16.90 -11.12
CA ILE A 43 0.60 -15.88 -10.12
C ILE A 43 -0.44 -15.93 -9.00
N ILE A 44 -1.71 -16.11 -9.34
CA ILE A 44 -2.80 -16.24 -8.37
C ILE A 44 -2.56 -17.45 -7.47
N ASN A 45 -2.23 -18.61 -8.06
CA ASN A 45 -1.91 -19.82 -7.28
C ASN A 45 -0.71 -19.58 -6.33
N LYS A 46 0.31 -18.83 -6.77
CA LYS A 46 1.43 -18.43 -5.90
C LYS A 46 0.98 -17.51 -4.77
N LEU A 47 0.10 -16.55 -5.04
CA LEU A 47 -0.44 -15.67 -4.01
C LEU A 47 -1.29 -16.46 -2.99
N ASP A 48 -2.07 -17.42 -3.47
CA ASP A 48 -2.84 -18.33 -2.62
C ASP A 48 -1.92 -19.14 -1.69
N SER A 49 -0.86 -19.73 -2.23
CA SER A 49 0.10 -20.48 -1.41
C SER A 49 0.87 -19.61 -0.42
N ILE A 50 1.12 -18.33 -0.73
CA ILE A 50 1.70 -17.38 0.24
C ILE A 50 0.75 -17.16 1.41
N ILE A 51 -0.56 -17.07 1.16
CA ILE A 51 -1.56 -16.90 2.23
C ILE A 51 -1.60 -18.15 3.13
N GLU A 52 -1.56 -19.35 2.54
CA GLU A 52 -1.64 -20.62 3.25
C GLU A 52 -0.38 -20.94 4.07
N ASN A 53 0.81 -20.64 3.53
CA ASN A 53 2.10 -20.99 4.15
C ASN A 53 2.69 -19.91 5.07
N GLY A 54 1.97 -18.83 5.26
CA GLY A 54 2.43 -17.69 6.06
C GLY A 54 2.90 -16.52 5.20
N VAL A 55 2.30 -15.38 5.44
CA VAL A 55 2.52 -14.17 4.63
C VAL A 55 3.84 -13.50 4.96
N SER A 56 4.62 -13.25 3.92
CA SER A 56 5.86 -12.47 3.93
C SER A 56 5.75 -11.26 3.00
N ASN A 57 6.75 -10.39 3.04
CA ASN A 57 6.88 -9.29 2.10
C ASN A 57 7.13 -9.82 0.69
N PHE A 58 6.52 -9.20 -0.33
CA PHE A 58 6.73 -9.61 -1.71
C PHE A 58 6.65 -8.47 -2.71
N PHE A 59 7.15 -8.73 -3.91
CA PHE A 59 7.22 -7.79 -5.02
C PHE A 59 6.47 -8.34 -6.24
N ILE A 60 5.53 -7.55 -6.77
CA ILE A 60 4.83 -7.85 -8.02
C ILE A 60 5.48 -7.03 -9.14
N SER A 61 6.21 -7.69 -10.02
CA SER A 61 6.88 -7.06 -11.16
C SER A 61 6.21 -7.40 -12.49
N GLY A 62 6.28 -6.50 -13.44
CA GLY A 62 5.76 -6.72 -14.80
C GLY A 62 5.60 -5.42 -15.57
N GLN A 63 5.23 -5.53 -16.84
CA GLN A 63 4.95 -4.36 -17.69
C GLN A 63 3.79 -3.51 -17.15
N ASN A 64 3.60 -2.31 -17.72
CA ASN A 64 2.45 -1.49 -17.36
C ASN A 64 1.15 -2.20 -17.74
N ASP A 65 0.10 -1.90 -16.99
CA ASP A 65 -1.29 -2.30 -17.26
C ASP A 65 -1.58 -3.82 -17.35
N VAL A 66 -0.64 -4.66 -16.91
CA VAL A 66 -0.84 -6.14 -16.83
C VAL A 66 -1.61 -6.60 -15.59
N GLY A 67 -2.26 -5.69 -14.86
CA GLY A 67 -3.11 -6.05 -13.72
C GLY A 67 -2.38 -6.26 -12.38
N LYS A 68 -1.12 -5.78 -12.22
CA LYS A 68 -0.36 -5.90 -10.95
C LYS A 68 -1.12 -5.40 -9.72
N TYR A 69 -1.75 -4.23 -9.86
CA TYR A 69 -2.55 -3.67 -8.77
C TYR A 69 -3.80 -4.53 -8.47
N THR A 70 -4.42 -5.08 -9.50
CA THR A 70 -5.57 -5.99 -9.34
C THR A 70 -5.18 -7.26 -8.58
N LEU A 71 -3.99 -7.82 -8.88
CA LEU A 71 -3.43 -8.96 -8.16
C LEU A 71 -3.13 -8.63 -6.69
N ALA A 72 -2.54 -7.46 -6.42
CA ALA A 72 -2.29 -7.03 -5.03
C ALA A 72 -3.60 -6.85 -4.26
N LYS A 73 -4.61 -6.25 -4.90
CA LYS A 73 -5.93 -6.06 -4.28
C LYS A 73 -6.62 -7.40 -4.01
N TYR A 74 -6.58 -8.33 -4.95
CA TYR A 74 -7.07 -9.69 -4.77
C TYR A 74 -6.43 -10.37 -3.55
N PHE A 75 -5.09 -10.28 -3.44
CA PHE A 75 -4.36 -10.81 -2.29
C PHE A 75 -4.84 -10.21 -0.98
N ILE A 76 -4.98 -8.88 -0.90
CA ILE A 76 -5.40 -8.19 0.33
C ILE A 76 -6.83 -8.60 0.71
N GLU A 77 -7.76 -8.60 -0.25
CA GLU A 77 -9.15 -8.99 -0.01
C GLU A 77 -9.27 -10.46 0.42
N LYS A 78 -8.47 -11.34 -0.17
CA LYS A 78 -8.45 -12.76 0.20
C LYS A 78 -7.80 -12.99 1.57
N TYR A 79 -6.70 -12.30 1.87
CA TYR A 79 -5.98 -12.44 3.14
C TYR A 79 -6.83 -11.98 4.33
N PHE A 80 -7.63 -10.94 4.18
CA PHE A 80 -8.51 -10.44 5.23
C PHE A 80 -9.95 -10.99 5.14
N GLU A 81 -10.26 -11.77 4.12
CA GLU A 81 -11.61 -12.33 3.84
C GLU A 81 -12.71 -11.25 3.75
N ASN A 82 -12.33 -10.04 3.40
CA ASN A 82 -13.21 -8.89 3.38
C ASN A 82 -12.91 -7.97 2.20
N PRO A 83 -13.93 -7.33 1.60
CA PRO A 83 -13.72 -6.37 0.53
C PRO A 83 -13.01 -5.11 1.04
N CYS A 84 -12.05 -4.61 0.28
CA CYS A 84 -11.28 -3.42 0.61
C CYS A 84 -11.94 -2.15 0.04
N ILE A 85 -12.64 -1.40 0.88
CA ILE A 85 -13.12 -0.07 0.55
C ILE A 85 -12.01 0.93 0.83
N ILE A 86 -11.53 1.58 -0.23
CA ILE A 86 -10.37 2.48 -0.18
C ILE A 86 -10.86 3.93 -0.18
N ARG A 87 -10.31 4.75 0.72
CA ARG A 87 -10.54 6.19 0.78
C ARG A 87 -9.22 6.95 0.67
N LYS A 88 -9.28 8.14 0.08
CA LYS A 88 -8.14 9.04 -0.07
C LYS A 88 -7.96 9.89 1.19
N TYR A 89 -6.72 10.01 1.64
CA TYR A 89 -6.31 10.83 2.78
C TYR A 89 -5.07 11.64 2.44
N THR A 90 -4.85 12.71 3.18
CA THR A 90 -3.64 13.53 3.09
C THR A 90 -2.95 13.53 4.45
N PHE A 91 -1.68 13.14 4.45
CA PHE A 91 -0.79 13.25 5.60
C PHE A 91 0.00 14.54 5.49
N VAL A 92 -0.07 15.39 6.50
CA VAL A 92 0.62 16.68 6.53
C VAL A 92 1.69 16.64 7.60
N ASN A 93 2.92 17.00 7.23
CA ASN A 93 4.03 17.17 8.15
C ASN A 93 4.94 18.31 7.67
N ASN A 94 5.21 19.29 8.52
CA ASN A 94 6.04 20.47 8.22
C ASN A 94 5.63 21.17 6.91
N ASN A 95 4.36 21.49 6.74
CA ASN A 95 3.77 22.11 5.55
C ASN A 95 3.97 21.34 4.24
N LYS A 96 4.28 20.04 4.33
CA LYS A 96 4.34 19.14 3.19
C LYS A 96 3.23 18.12 3.26
N GLU A 97 2.67 17.80 2.11
CA GLU A 97 1.54 16.90 1.99
C GLU A 97 1.95 15.62 1.27
N LEU A 98 1.50 14.48 1.80
CA LEU A 98 1.60 13.16 1.18
C LEU A 98 0.20 12.58 1.02
N ILE A 99 -0.20 12.34 -0.22
CA ILE A 99 -1.46 11.69 -0.52
C ILE A 99 -1.28 10.18 -0.38
N TYR A 100 -2.16 9.56 0.39
CA TYR A 100 -2.21 8.13 0.54
C TYR A 100 -3.65 7.63 0.50
N TYR A 101 -3.80 6.34 0.25
CA TYR A 101 -5.10 5.70 0.30
C TYR A 101 -5.10 4.70 1.45
N LYS A 102 -6.25 4.56 2.09
CA LYS A 102 -6.40 3.70 3.26
C LYS A 102 -7.70 2.91 3.19
N SER A 103 -7.63 1.63 3.55
CA SER A 103 -8.79 0.84 3.97
C SER A 103 -8.68 0.52 5.47
N ILE A 104 -9.60 -0.29 5.99
CA ILE A 104 -9.52 -0.80 7.37
C ILE A 104 -8.27 -1.68 7.54
N TYR A 105 -7.80 -2.34 6.48
CA TYR A 105 -6.78 -3.39 6.53
C TYR A 105 -5.44 -3.00 5.93
N HIS A 106 -5.38 -1.96 5.08
CA HIS A 106 -4.15 -1.61 4.38
C HIS A 106 -4.02 -0.13 4.08
N TYR A 107 -2.77 0.27 3.83
CA TYR A 107 -2.37 1.59 3.35
C TYR A 107 -1.76 1.46 1.96
N GLU A 108 -2.07 2.39 1.06
CA GLU A 108 -1.46 2.47 -0.26
C GLU A 108 -0.69 3.79 -0.39
N LEU A 109 0.57 3.68 -0.73
CA LEU A 109 1.44 4.81 -1.03
C LEU A 109 1.60 5.01 -2.53
N HIS A 110 1.31 6.22 -2.96
CA HIS A 110 1.68 6.77 -4.25
C HIS A 110 2.75 7.83 -4.00
N ILE A 111 4.01 7.51 -4.29
CA ILE A 111 5.10 8.46 -4.08
C ILE A 111 5.36 9.16 -5.40
N ASP A 112 4.95 10.43 -5.50
CA ASP A 112 5.27 11.28 -6.63
C ASP A 112 6.69 11.84 -6.48
N LEU A 113 7.52 11.61 -7.49
CA LEU A 113 8.95 11.93 -7.47
C LEU A 113 9.27 13.44 -7.59
N HIS A 114 8.27 14.26 -7.87
CA HIS A 114 8.47 15.68 -8.16
C HIS A 114 8.78 16.54 -6.93
N ASN A 115 8.62 16.01 -5.71
CA ASN A 115 8.88 16.74 -4.50
C ASN A 115 10.31 16.50 -3.98
N CYS A 116 11.16 17.53 -4.07
CA CYS A 116 12.43 17.57 -3.34
C CYS A 116 12.16 17.43 -1.83
N ASN A 117 12.90 16.56 -1.14
CA ASN A 117 12.77 16.28 0.31
C ASN A 117 11.55 15.43 0.72
N ILE A 118 11.05 14.57 -0.14
CA ILE A 118 9.97 13.64 0.19
C ILE A 118 10.41 12.55 1.20
N ILE A 119 11.72 12.32 1.36
CA ILE A 119 12.27 11.26 2.21
C ILE A 119 11.81 11.41 3.66
N ASN A 120 11.98 12.61 4.25
CA ASN A 120 11.57 12.86 5.63
C ASN A 120 10.06 12.74 5.82
N LEU A 121 9.28 13.13 4.80
CA LEU A 121 7.83 13.01 4.81
C LEU A 121 7.40 11.54 4.76
N VAL A 122 8.00 10.74 3.89
CA VAL A 122 7.77 9.29 3.81
C VAL A 122 8.19 8.60 5.09
N GLN A 123 9.33 8.98 5.68
CA GLN A 123 9.79 8.44 6.95
C GLN A 123 8.80 8.73 8.09
N SER A 124 8.35 9.98 8.22
CA SER A 124 7.36 10.36 9.25
C SER A 124 6.02 9.64 9.03
N PHE A 125 5.61 9.49 7.77
CA PHE A 125 4.41 8.73 7.43
C PHE A 125 4.55 7.25 7.80
N LEU A 126 5.66 6.59 7.45
CA LEU A 126 5.92 5.21 7.83
C LEU A 126 5.93 5.04 9.35
N GLN A 127 6.54 5.96 10.08
CA GLN A 127 6.50 5.95 11.56
C GLN A 127 5.06 6.05 12.09
N TYR A 128 4.21 6.80 11.42
CA TYR A 128 2.80 6.94 11.78
C TYR A 128 1.99 5.66 11.55
N ILE A 129 2.16 4.98 10.40
CA ILE A 129 1.34 3.82 10.02
C ILE A 129 1.84 2.49 10.62
N VAL A 130 3.15 2.40 10.88
CA VAL A 130 3.81 1.17 11.37
C VAL A 130 3.78 1.08 12.92
N ARG A 131 3.19 2.06 13.60
CA ARG A 131 3.03 1.98 15.08
C ARG A 131 2.27 0.72 15.44
N PRO A 132 2.75 -0.04 16.43
CA PRO A 132 2.01 -1.19 16.93
C PRO A 132 0.66 -0.69 17.43
N ASN A 133 -0.41 -1.09 16.78
CA ASN A 133 -1.73 -0.94 17.35
C ASN A 133 -1.80 -1.91 18.52
N ASN A 134 -2.02 -1.41 19.72
CA ASN A 134 -2.16 -2.19 20.95
C ASN A 134 -3.41 -3.10 20.96
N SER A 135 -4.10 -3.22 19.85
CA SER A 135 -5.34 -3.98 19.69
C SER A 135 -5.22 -4.97 18.54
N GLY A 136 -4.82 -6.20 18.83
CA GLY A 136 -5.11 -7.33 17.97
C GLY A 136 -3.99 -7.77 17.03
N SER A 137 -4.01 -9.05 16.77
CA SER A 137 -3.05 -9.88 16.05
C SER A 137 -2.98 -9.64 14.52
N ASN A 138 -3.68 -8.67 13.95
CA ASN A 138 -3.74 -8.50 12.50
C ASN A 138 -2.60 -7.61 12.00
N LYS A 139 -1.76 -8.18 11.12
CA LYS A 139 -0.71 -7.47 10.42
C LYS A 139 -1.32 -6.42 9.49
N ASN A 140 -0.83 -5.18 9.53
CA ASN A 140 -1.17 -4.17 8.55
C ASN A 140 -0.47 -4.46 7.21
N VAL A 141 -1.17 -4.25 6.11
CA VAL A 141 -0.59 -4.32 4.77
C VAL A 141 -0.24 -2.91 4.28
N ILE A 142 0.96 -2.75 3.76
CA ILE A 142 1.46 -1.50 3.18
C ILE A 142 1.81 -1.75 1.72
N LEU A 143 1.01 -1.19 0.82
CA LEU A 143 1.16 -1.32 -0.62
C LEU A 143 1.88 -0.10 -1.19
N ILE A 144 3.05 -0.31 -1.79
CA ILE A 144 3.85 0.73 -2.41
C ILE A 144 3.82 0.54 -3.93
N LYS A 145 3.33 1.55 -4.63
CA LYS A 145 3.22 1.53 -6.10
C LYS A 145 4.41 2.23 -6.74
N ASN A 146 4.71 1.82 -7.97
CA ASN A 146 5.75 2.42 -8.83
C ASN A 146 7.16 2.44 -8.19
N VAL A 147 7.51 1.37 -7.48
CA VAL A 147 8.78 1.26 -6.75
C VAL A 147 10.00 1.48 -7.67
N HIS A 148 9.91 1.13 -8.96
CA HIS A 148 10.97 1.34 -9.94
C HIS A 148 11.28 2.82 -10.22
N LEU A 149 10.41 3.75 -9.80
CA LEU A 149 10.63 5.19 -9.92
C LEU A 149 11.21 5.81 -8.65
N LEU A 150 11.33 5.06 -7.57
CA LEU A 150 11.80 5.59 -6.29
C LEU A 150 13.31 5.83 -6.29
N LYS A 151 13.73 6.89 -5.63
CA LYS A 151 15.15 7.18 -5.41
C LYS A 151 15.78 6.12 -4.49
N PRO A 152 17.08 5.82 -4.65
CA PRO A 152 17.78 4.84 -3.81
C PRO A 152 17.64 5.09 -2.31
N GLU A 153 17.61 6.36 -1.89
CA GLU A 153 17.48 6.74 -0.48
C GLU A 153 16.13 6.30 0.10
N ILE A 154 15.05 6.38 -0.70
CA ILE A 154 13.72 5.93 -0.27
C ILE A 154 13.68 4.39 -0.24
N LEU A 155 14.33 3.72 -1.19
CA LEU A 155 14.43 2.25 -1.19
C LEU A 155 15.20 1.76 0.04
N ASN A 156 16.30 2.43 0.42
CA ASN A 156 17.04 2.13 1.64
C ASN A 156 16.20 2.35 2.91
N LEU A 157 15.37 3.39 2.91
CA LEU A 157 14.41 3.60 4.00
C LEU A 157 13.46 2.41 4.13
N PHE A 158 12.84 1.97 3.04
CA PHE A 158 11.98 0.79 3.07
C PHE A 158 12.69 -0.47 3.55
N LYS A 159 13.94 -0.69 3.13
CA LYS A 159 14.76 -1.82 3.62
C LYS A 159 14.88 -1.81 5.14
N ILE A 160 15.18 -0.66 5.75
CA ILE A 160 15.26 -0.52 7.22
C ILE A 160 13.91 -0.86 7.87
N TYR A 161 12.80 -0.43 7.26
CA TYR A 161 11.46 -0.73 7.81
C TYR A 161 11.05 -2.19 7.64
N LEU A 162 11.45 -2.86 6.55
CA LEU A 162 11.25 -4.30 6.37
C LEU A 162 11.94 -5.12 7.47
N ASP A 163 13.17 -4.76 7.80
CA ASP A 163 13.95 -5.48 8.82
C ASP A 163 13.43 -5.21 10.25
N LYS A 164 12.98 -3.98 10.52
CA LYS A 164 12.56 -3.56 11.86
C LYS A 164 11.12 -3.92 12.21
N TYR A 165 10.23 -3.95 11.24
CA TYR A 165 8.78 -4.06 11.47
C TYR A 165 8.15 -5.28 10.81
N TYR A 166 8.64 -6.47 11.18
CA TYR A 166 8.20 -7.78 10.68
C TYR A 166 6.70 -8.09 10.91
N ASN A 167 6.03 -7.33 11.78
CA ASN A 167 4.59 -7.44 12.02
C ASN A 167 3.73 -6.77 10.94
N ASN A 168 4.34 -6.18 9.92
CA ASN A 168 3.64 -5.61 8.79
C ASN A 168 3.98 -6.38 7.52
N ILE A 169 3.09 -6.34 6.54
CA ILE A 169 3.27 -6.95 5.24
C ILE A 169 3.49 -5.84 4.23
N PHE A 170 4.66 -5.79 3.61
CA PHE A 170 4.95 -4.84 2.55
C PHE A 170 4.75 -5.50 1.19
N ILE A 171 3.92 -4.89 0.36
CA ILE A 171 3.68 -5.30 -1.02
C ILE A 171 4.22 -4.21 -1.94
N PHE A 172 5.17 -4.56 -2.77
CA PHE A 172 5.78 -3.65 -3.72
C PHE A 172 5.28 -3.92 -5.13
N ILE A 173 4.94 -2.87 -5.87
CA ILE A 173 4.54 -2.97 -7.28
C ILE A 173 5.48 -2.13 -8.13
N GLY A 174 6.09 -2.75 -9.14
CA GLY A 174 7.01 -2.07 -10.04
C GLY A 174 7.05 -2.65 -11.45
N LYS A 175 7.85 -2.00 -12.31
CA LYS A 175 8.24 -2.60 -13.60
C LYS A 175 9.30 -3.68 -13.35
N LYS A 176 9.41 -4.60 -14.29
CA LYS A 176 10.55 -5.49 -14.37
C LYS A 176 11.77 -4.65 -14.81
N PHE A 177 12.87 -4.75 -14.05
CA PHE A 177 14.15 -4.18 -14.44
C PHE A 177 14.76 -5.02 -15.54
#